data_6ed61579ac854c0c8aa7ce058743602b
#
_entry.id   6ed61579ac854c0c8aa7ce058743602b
#
_cell.length_a   1.000
_cell.length_b   1.000
_cell.length_c   1.000
_cell.angle_alpha   90.00
_cell.angle_beta   90.00
_cell.angle_gamma   90.00
#
_symmetry.space_group_name_H-M   'P 1'
#
loop_
_entity.id
_entity.type
_entity.pdbx_description
1 polymer ?
#
loop_
_entity_poly.entity_id
_entity_poly.type
_entity_poly.pdbx_seq_one_letter_code
_entity_poly.pdbx_strand_id
1 'polypeptide(L)'
;MKIPLRLLLLEDDPVDADLVAATLSEAGLEFTTRRVDTRSDFLAALETGAFDLILADYSIPGFDGMTALSLAHQQAPDIPFLFVSATIGEELAIDAMHHGATDYVLKQRLGRLVPSVQRALRERGERRERKRAEEALVQSERQFRQAQKMEAVGRLAGGIAHDFNNLLTVIMGYSHVLATELGREHPLYTKIEETQKAGERAAMLVRQLLAFSRKQPLEPKDLSLNNVVANLEVMLQRLIGSDIRLVITLDPGNSQVRADQAQLEQVLMNLVLNARDAMPNGGTLTIVTAQVELAKSPLYHVDPLPPGPYVKLSVADTGSGMDRETQAHIFEPFFTTKEEGKGSGLGLSTVYGIVTQSGGAIDVTSRVSHGTRFDIFFPRISADAHPASSPEVSAQAAGGSETILLVEDDTSVRILLRDALRKLGYRVIEAKQGLEACLLASQELDRLDLLLTDMVMPGMGGRELAQHLMTIKPELRILFMSGFTDDVGILAGHERGTSGFLQKPFTPELLARTVRKILDASSTALPQPAAKRASH
;
A
#
# COMPACT_ATOMS: atom_id res chain seq x y z
N MET A 1 27.47 28.11 -3.09
CA MET A 1 28.94 27.92 -3.16
C MET A 1 29.20 26.97 -4.30
N LYS A 2 30.02 27.36 -5.30
CA LYS A 2 30.48 26.43 -6.33
C LYS A 2 31.48 25.46 -5.66
N ILE A 3 31.27 24.17 -5.82
CA ILE A 3 32.21 23.15 -5.32
C ILE A 3 33.47 23.25 -6.16
N PRO A 4 34.66 23.39 -5.55
CA PRO A 4 35.91 23.51 -6.32
C PRO A 4 36.15 22.22 -7.12
N LEU A 5 36.63 22.38 -8.35
CA LEU A 5 36.97 21.29 -9.25
C LEU A 5 38.16 20.50 -8.68
N ARG A 6 38.08 19.17 -8.69
CA ARG A 6 39.18 18.30 -8.20
C ARG A 6 39.97 17.77 -9.37
N LEU A 7 41.21 18.23 -9.48
CA LEU A 7 42.15 17.88 -10.56
C LEU A 7 43.15 16.84 -10.07
N LEU A 8 43.33 15.80 -10.84
CA LEU A 8 44.50 14.92 -10.73
C LEU A 8 45.51 15.35 -11.80
N LEU A 9 46.69 15.79 -11.37
CA LEU A 9 47.75 16.24 -12.26
C LEU A 9 48.90 15.25 -12.18
N LEU A 10 49.17 14.56 -13.28
CA LEU A 10 50.30 13.67 -13.46
C LEU A 10 51.43 14.43 -14.15
N GLU A 11 52.42 14.88 -13.38
CA GLU A 11 53.51 15.77 -13.82
C GLU A 11 54.74 15.61 -12.91
N ASP A 12 55.88 15.35 -13.45
CA ASP A 12 57.14 15.20 -12.70
C ASP A 12 57.82 16.52 -12.42
N ASP A 13 57.72 17.51 -13.33
CA ASP A 13 58.30 18.85 -13.12
C ASP A 13 57.35 19.76 -12.30
N PRO A 14 57.77 20.19 -11.09
CA PRO A 14 56.94 21.09 -10.27
C PRO A 14 56.71 22.46 -10.94
N VAL A 15 57.63 22.94 -11.78
CA VAL A 15 57.50 24.24 -12.45
C VAL A 15 56.39 24.17 -13.51
N ASP A 16 56.33 23.10 -14.25
CA ASP A 16 55.27 22.86 -15.24
C ASP A 16 53.93 22.65 -14.56
N ALA A 17 53.91 21.96 -13.43
CA ALA A 17 52.69 21.82 -12.62
C ALA A 17 52.14 23.17 -12.11
N ASP A 18 53.03 24.05 -11.63
CA ASP A 18 52.66 25.40 -11.19
C ASP A 18 52.18 26.27 -12.36
N LEU A 19 52.80 26.14 -13.54
CA LEU A 19 52.38 26.84 -14.75
C LEU A 19 50.97 26.44 -15.22
N VAL A 20 50.65 25.15 -15.18
CA VAL A 20 49.30 24.62 -15.46
C VAL A 20 48.28 25.16 -14.44
N ALA A 21 48.61 25.12 -13.14
CA ALA A 21 47.77 25.62 -12.09
C ALA A 21 47.52 27.14 -12.19
N ALA A 22 48.58 27.93 -12.47
CA ALA A 22 48.48 29.38 -12.69
C ALA A 22 47.54 29.69 -13.87
N THR A 23 47.72 29.00 -15.01
CA THR A 23 46.88 29.20 -16.21
C THR A 23 45.39 28.96 -15.93
N LEU A 24 45.06 27.92 -15.15
CA LEU A 24 43.67 27.63 -14.78
C LEU A 24 43.11 28.64 -13.77
N SER A 25 43.94 29.09 -12.81
CA SER A 25 43.55 30.11 -11.81
C SER A 25 43.32 31.48 -12.43
N GLU A 26 44.17 31.93 -13.36
CA GLU A 26 43.99 33.20 -14.08
C GLU A 26 42.70 33.27 -14.88
N ALA A 27 42.21 32.10 -15.34
CA ALA A 27 40.90 31.98 -16.00
C ALA A 27 39.72 31.93 -15.05
N GLY A 28 39.91 32.09 -13.73
CA GLY A 28 38.85 32.11 -12.72
C GLY A 28 38.26 30.74 -12.39
N LEU A 29 38.94 29.64 -12.66
CA LEU A 29 38.56 28.31 -12.26
C LEU A 29 38.95 28.07 -10.79
N GLU A 30 37.96 27.74 -9.94
CA GLU A 30 38.23 27.30 -8.56
C GLU A 30 38.47 25.78 -8.56
N PHE A 31 39.63 25.34 -8.11
CA PHE A 31 40.01 23.94 -8.11
C PHE A 31 40.92 23.57 -6.95
N THR A 32 40.97 22.26 -6.67
CA THR A 32 41.98 21.63 -5.82
C THR A 32 42.78 20.64 -6.69
N THR A 33 44.10 20.67 -6.59
CA THR A 33 44.96 19.80 -7.38
C THR A 33 45.66 18.79 -6.48
N ARG A 34 45.67 17.53 -6.92
CA ARG A 34 46.55 16.49 -6.39
C ARG A 34 47.57 16.17 -7.48
N ARG A 35 48.85 16.60 -7.27
CA ARG A 35 49.95 16.23 -8.15
C ARG A 35 50.46 14.84 -7.78
N VAL A 36 50.77 14.04 -8.78
CA VAL A 36 51.42 12.72 -8.71
C VAL A 36 52.43 12.60 -9.82
N ASP A 37 53.54 11.89 -9.59
CA ASP A 37 54.62 11.71 -10.53
C ASP A 37 55.06 10.24 -10.66
N THR A 38 54.41 9.33 -9.93
CA THR A 38 54.67 7.91 -9.99
C THR A 38 53.41 7.10 -10.35
N ARG A 39 53.63 5.91 -10.90
CA ARG A 39 52.52 4.96 -11.19
C ARG A 39 51.75 4.56 -9.93
N SER A 40 52.44 4.34 -8.81
CA SER A 40 51.81 3.92 -7.57
C SER A 40 50.87 5.00 -6.99
N ASP A 41 51.32 6.26 -7.01
CA ASP A 41 50.57 7.38 -6.50
C ASP A 41 49.37 7.71 -7.39
N PHE A 42 49.54 7.54 -8.72
CA PHE A 42 48.46 7.70 -9.70
C PHE A 42 47.35 6.66 -9.47
N LEU A 43 47.71 5.37 -9.30
CA LEU A 43 46.73 4.33 -9.01
C LEU A 43 46.01 4.56 -7.66
N ALA A 44 46.79 4.89 -6.61
CA ALA A 44 46.21 5.20 -5.30
C ALA A 44 45.28 6.44 -5.34
N ALA A 45 45.55 7.39 -6.22
CA ALA A 45 44.67 8.53 -6.45
C ALA A 45 43.37 8.12 -7.15
N LEU A 46 43.45 7.29 -8.20
CA LEU A 46 42.25 6.80 -8.92
C LEU A 46 41.31 5.98 -8.02
N GLU A 47 41.85 5.16 -7.13
CA GLU A 47 41.05 4.36 -6.16
C GLU A 47 40.20 5.25 -5.25
N THR A 48 40.63 6.45 -4.90
CA THR A 48 39.84 7.39 -4.11
C THR A 48 38.62 7.93 -4.86
N GLY A 49 38.53 7.77 -6.18
CA GLY A 49 37.38 8.08 -7.05
C GLY A 49 36.95 9.55 -7.07
N ALA A 50 37.77 10.45 -6.55
CA ALA A 50 37.35 11.78 -6.17
C ALA A 50 37.70 12.90 -7.15
N PHE A 51 38.05 12.62 -8.41
CA PHE A 51 38.48 13.63 -9.37
C PHE A 51 37.46 13.94 -10.45
N ASP A 52 37.50 15.19 -10.92
CA ASP A 52 36.62 15.68 -11.98
C ASP A 52 37.31 15.73 -13.32
N LEU A 53 38.66 15.81 -13.32
CA LEU A 53 39.48 15.88 -14.49
C LEU A 53 40.90 15.33 -14.20
N ILE A 54 41.50 14.66 -15.18
CA ILE A 54 42.90 14.24 -15.17
C ILE A 54 43.65 15.05 -16.20
N LEU A 55 44.73 15.72 -15.79
CA LEU A 55 45.71 16.33 -16.65
C LEU A 55 47.01 15.53 -16.53
N ALA A 56 47.61 15.12 -17.62
CA ALA A 56 48.81 14.29 -17.60
C ALA A 56 49.85 14.78 -18.60
N ASP A 57 51.12 14.85 -18.18
CA ASP A 57 52.18 14.92 -19.14
C ASP A 57 52.32 13.58 -19.90
N TYR A 58 52.67 13.66 -21.13
CA TYR A 58 52.89 12.50 -21.97
C TYR A 58 54.19 11.73 -21.60
N SER A 59 55.26 12.47 -21.22
CA SER A 59 56.57 11.92 -20.97
C SER A 59 56.98 12.08 -19.51
N ILE A 60 56.73 11.06 -18.69
CA ILE A 60 57.16 11.04 -17.31
C ILE A 60 58.20 9.92 -17.12
N PRO A 61 59.30 10.15 -16.41
CA PRO A 61 60.30 9.11 -16.18
C PRO A 61 59.72 7.86 -15.50
N GLY A 62 59.84 6.71 -16.19
CA GLY A 62 59.36 5.42 -15.65
C GLY A 62 57.86 5.16 -15.68
N PHE A 63 57.04 6.11 -16.14
CA PHE A 63 55.59 5.94 -16.26
C PHE A 63 55.04 6.80 -17.41
N ASP A 64 54.84 6.20 -18.58
CA ASP A 64 54.38 6.95 -19.76
C ASP A 64 52.89 7.30 -19.69
N GLY A 65 52.50 8.42 -20.33
CA GLY A 65 51.15 8.94 -20.31
C GLY A 65 50.12 8.02 -20.96
N MET A 66 50.48 7.20 -21.95
CA MET A 66 49.56 6.26 -22.59
C MET A 66 49.20 5.13 -21.65
N THR A 67 50.14 4.66 -20.83
CA THR A 67 49.86 3.70 -19.75
C THR A 67 48.94 4.33 -18.70
N ALA A 68 49.16 5.61 -18.35
CA ALA A 68 48.29 6.34 -17.44
C ALA A 68 46.86 6.47 -17.98
N LEU A 69 46.71 6.80 -19.27
CA LEU A 69 45.41 6.86 -19.95
C LEU A 69 44.68 5.50 -19.88
N SER A 70 45.39 4.40 -20.20
CA SER A 70 44.83 3.06 -20.16
C SER A 70 44.33 2.68 -18.77
N LEU A 71 45.10 3.00 -17.71
CA LEU A 71 44.71 2.75 -16.31
C LEU A 71 43.51 3.62 -15.89
N ALA A 72 43.49 4.89 -16.27
CA ALA A 72 42.38 5.79 -16.02
C ALA A 72 41.10 5.30 -16.68
N HIS A 73 41.16 4.81 -17.92
CA HIS A 73 40.02 4.23 -18.64
C HIS A 73 39.48 2.96 -17.97
N GLN A 74 40.35 2.13 -17.40
CA GLN A 74 39.93 0.90 -16.71
C GLN A 74 39.27 1.17 -15.37
N GLN A 75 39.79 2.12 -14.57
CA GLN A 75 39.33 2.37 -13.19
C GLN A 75 38.34 3.52 -13.07
N ALA A 76 38.42 4.51 -13.96
CA ALA A 76 37.59 5.72 -13.88
C ALA A 76 37.17 6.21 -15.29
N PRO A 77 36.42 5.41 -16.08
CA PRO A 77 36.12 5.69 -17.50
C PRO A 77 35.31 6.98 -17.71
N ASP A 78 34.65 7.48 -16.67
CA ASP A 78 33.82 8.70 -16.72
C ASP A 78 34.63 9.99 -16.44
N ILE A 79 35.92 9.89 -16.09
CA ILE A 79 36.75 11.07 -15.83
C ILE A 79 37.47 11.49 -17.11
N PRO A 80 37.27 12.73 -17.60
CA PRO A 80 37.99 13.22 -18.78
C PRO A 80 39.49 13.22 -18.53
N PHE A 81 40.25 12.81 -19.54
CA PHE A 81 41.70 12.73 -19.50
C PHE A 81 42.29 13.60 -20.59
N LEU A 82 43.09 14.63 -20.23
CA LEU A 82 43.76 15.54 -21.15
C LEU A 82 45.26 15.43 -21.02
N PHE A 83 45.93 15.37 -22.14
CA PHE A 83 47.37 15.48 -22.17
C PHE A 83 47.83 16.95 -22.19
N VAL A 84 48.87 17.27 -21.41
CA VAL A 84 49.54 18.56 -21.40
C VAL A 84 51.03 18.30 -21.56
N SER A 85 51.59 18.44 -22.76
CA SER A 85 52.97 18.02 -23.04
C SER A 85 53.79 19.09 -23.75
N ALA A 86 55.11 19.06 -23.55
CA ALA A 86 56.05 19.99 -24.19
C ALA A 86 56.21 19.70 -25.69
N THR A 87 56.27 18.43 -26.10
CA THR A 87 56.46 17.99 -27.49
C THR A 87 55.60 16.71 -27.72
N ILE A 88 54.52 16.84 -28.47
CA ILE A 88 53.83 15.68 -29.04
C ILE A 88 53.91 15.82 -30.57
N GLY A 89 54.47 14.81 -31.28
CA GLY A 89 54.30 14.68 -32.72
C GLY A 89 52.82 14.47 -33.08
N GLU A 90 52.44 14.91 -34.30
CA GLU A 90 51.04 14.76 -34.75
C GLU A 90 50.53 13.31 -34.67
N GLU A 91 51.40 12.33 -34.95
CA GLU A 91 51.06 10.91 -34.88
C GLU A 91 50.71 10.45 -33.46
N LEU A 92 51.43 10.89 -32.43
CA LEU A 92 51.21 10.53 -31.04
C LEU A 92 49.95 11.20 -30.46
N ALA A 93 49.65 12.44 -30.90
CA ALA A 93 48.42 13.13 -30.54
C ALA A 93 47.18 12.40 -31.10
N ILE A 94 47.25 11.95 -32.35
CA ILE A 94 46.18 11.16 -32.99
C ILE A 94 46.02 9.82 -32.27
N ASP A 95 47.13 9.15 -31.93
CA ASP A 95 47.10 7.88 -31.22
C ASP A 95 46.47 8.01 -29.81
N ALA A 96 46.83 9.05 -29.06
CA ALA A 96 46.23 9.37 -27.77
C ALA A 96 44.68 9.56 -27.85
N MET A 97 44.23 10.28 -28.88
CA MET A 97 42.79 10.49 -29.11
C MET A 97 42.06 9.18 -29.48
N HIS A 98 42.69 8.32 -30.30
CA HIS A 98 42.15 6.99 -30.64
C HIS A 98 42.04 6.07 -29.41
N HIS A 99 42.97 6.22 -28.46
CA HIS A 99 42.93 5.46 -27.19
C HIS A 99 42.05 6.10 -26.12
N GLY A 100 41.31 7.19 -26.47
CA GLY A 100 40.24 7.74 -25.62
C GLY A 100 40.66 8.96 -24.79
N ALA A 101 41.81 9.58 -25.06
CA ALA A 101 42.07 10.89 -24.47
C ALA A 101 40.99 11.89 -24.91
N THR A 102 40.55 12.74 -23.99
CA THR A 102 39.51 13.74 -24.28
C THR A 102 40.06 14.89 -25.13
N ASP A 103 41.29 15.30 -24.87
CA ASP A 103 41.99 16.33 -25.65
C ASP A 103 43.52 16.29 -25.36
N TYR A 104 44.26 17.08 -26.12
CA TYR A 104 45.67 17.34 -25.83
C TYR A 104 46.02 18.84 -25.97
N VAL A 105 46.95 19.31 -25.17
CA VAL A 105 47.41 20.71 -25.16
C VAL A 105 48.91 20.73 -25.11
N LEU A 106 49.52 21.56 -25.98
CA LEU A 106 50.95 21.78 -25.94
C LEU A 106 51.31 22.79 -24.84
N LYS A 107 52.35 22.52 -24.01
CA LYS A 107 52.86 23.43 -22.97
C LYS A 107 53.26 24.79 -23.55
N GLN A 108 53.66 24.86 -24.82
CA GLN A 108 53.92 26.11 -25.54
C GLN A 108 52.67 26.90 -25.94
N ARG A 109 51.50 26.31 -25.84
CA ARG A 109 50.18 26.89 -26.22
C ARG A 109 49.14 26.72 -25.12
N LEU A 110 49.50 26.98 -23.87
CA LEU A 110 48.63 26.83 -22.71
C LEU A 110 47.34 27.68 -22.76
N GLY A 111 47.25 28.69 -23.61
CA GLY A 111 46.02 29.41 -23.87
C GLY A 111 44.87 28.53 -24.36
N ARG A 112 45.14 27.29 -24.86
CA ARG A 112 44.12 26.30 -25.24
C ARG A 112 43.67 25.41 -24.08
N LEU A 113 44.40 25.40 -22.95
CA LEU A 113 44.12 24.51 -21.83
C LEU A 113 42.72 24.79 -21.24
N VAL A 114 42.42 26.04 -20.95
CA VAL A 114 41.14 26.45 -20.34
C VAL A 114 39.92 26.07 -21.22
N PRO A 115 39.90 26.42 -22.53
CA PRO A 115 38.81 25.97 -23.42
C PRO A 115 38.66 24.44 -23.48
N SER A 116 39.79 23.69 -23.51
CA SER A 116 39.74 22.22 -23.54
C SER A 116 39.19 21.62 -22.25
N VAL A 117 39.59 22.13 -21.09
CA VAL A 117 39.09 21.74 -19.78
C VAL A 117 37.57 22.03 -19.66
N GLN A 118 37.17 23.26 -20.05
CA GLN A 118 35.74 23.62 -19.98
C GLN A 118 34.88 22.77 -20.89
N ARG A 119 35.35 22.42 -22.09
CA ARG A 119 34.68 21.53 -23.02
C ARG A 119 34.55 20.14 -22.42
N ALA A 120 35.63 19.56 -21.92
CA ALA A 120 35.66 18.23 -21.33
C ALA A 120 34.70 18.08 -20.13
N LEU A 121 34.67 19.09 -19.25
CA LEU A 121 33.78 19.12 -18.09
C LEU A 121 32.31 19.26 -18.49
N ARG A 122 32.00 20.07 -19.52
CA ARG A 122 30.63 20.22 -20.03
C ARG A 122 30.13 18.91 -20.64
N GLU A 123 30.91 18.28 -21.52
CA GLU A 123 30.57 17.01 -22.16
C GLU A 123 30.36 15.90 -21.12
N ARG A 124 31.19 15.86 -20.05
CA ARG A 124 30.98 14.96 -18.91
C ARG A 124 29.66 15.24 -18.18
N GLY A 125 29.37 16.52 -17.94
CA GLY A 125 28.13 16.95 -17.30
C GLY A 125 26.90 16.49 -18.09
N GLU A 126 26.86 16.81 -19.38
CA GLU A 126 25.77 16.42 -20.29
C GLU A 126 25.59 14.90 -20.36
N ARG A 127 26.68 14.13 -20.41
CA ARG A 127 26.64 12.66 -20.42
C ARG A 127 26.04 12.09 -19.12
N ARG A 128 26.43 12.66 -17.95
CA ARG A 128 25.90 12.26 -16.65
C ARG A 128 24.41 12.59 -16.51
N GLU A 129 24.00 13.78 -16.92
CA GLU A 129 22.59 14.20 -16.88
C GLU A 129 21.73 13.31 -17.79
N ARG A 130 22.21 13.04 -19.00
CA ARG A 130 21.51 12.15 -19.93
C ARG A 130 21.35 10.74 -19.34
N LYS A 131 22.42 10.15 -18.78
CA LYS A 131 22.35 8.83 -18.16
C LYS A 131 21.36 8.78 -17.00
N ARG A 132 21.36 9.80 -16.14
CA ARG A 132 20.38 9.92 -15.04
C ARG A 132 18.94 10.05 -15.55
N ALA A 133 18.73 10.81 -16.60
CA ALA A 133 17.41 10.97 -17.21
C ALA A 133 16.92 9.66 -17.83
N GLU A 134 17.80 8.92 -18.52
CA GLU A 134 17.49 7.59 -19.10
C GLU A 134 17.14 6.57 -17.99
N GLU A 135 17.93 6.53 -16.92
CA GLU A 135 17.65 5.65 -15.76
C GLU A 135 16.31 5.99 -15.08
N ALA A 136 16.04 7.29 -14.86
CA ALA A 136 14.77 7.75 -14.29
C ALA A 136 13.57 7.43 -15.19
N LEU A 137 13.73 7.55 -16.52
CA LEU A 137 12.70 7.20 -17.48
C LEU A 137 12.37 5.71 -17.43
N VAL A 138 13.39 4.84 -17.44
CA VAL A 138 13.21 3.39 -17.36
C VAL A 138 12.50 2.99 -16.06
N GLN A 139 12.85 3.62 -14.95
CA GLN A 139 12.20 3.38 -13.67
C GLN A 139 10.72 3.83 -13.69
N SER A 140 10.45 5.02 -14.24
CA SER A 140 9.10 5.55 -14.39
C SER A 140 8.22 4.65 -15.29
N GLU A 141 8.76 4.18 -16.42
CA GLU A 141 8.04 3.25 -17.30
C GLU A 141 7.72 1.91 -16.63
N ARG A 142 8.64 1.36 -15.82
CA ARG A 142 8.39 0.14 -15.05
C ARG A 142 7.25 0.35 -14.05
N GLN A 143 7.28 1.45 -13.31
CA GLN A 143 6.21 1.79 -12.35
C GLN A 143 4.87 1.98 -13.06
N PHE A 144 4.85 2.66 -14.19
CA PHE A 144 3.61 2.87 -14.98
C PHE A 144 3.03 1.56 -15.49
N ARG A 145 3.85 0.67 -16.07
CA ARG A 145 3.40 -0.66 -16.54
C ARG A 145 2.85 -1.50 -15.39
N GLN A 146 3.47 -1.40 -14.20
CA GLN A 146 3.02 -2.10 -13.02
C GLN A 146 1.67 -1.57 -12.53
N ALA A 147 1.49 -0.24 -12.51
CA ALA A 147 0.23 0.39 -12.16
C ALA A 147 -0.90 0.00 -13.12
N GLN A 148 -0.65 -0.02 -14.44
CA GLN A 148 -1.63 -0.48 -15.44
C GLN A 148 -2.04 -1.95 -15.24
N LYS A 149 -1.08 -2.85 -14.97
CA LYS A 149 -1.38 -4.25 -14.68
C LYS A 149 -2.25 -4.37 -13.44
N MET A 150 -1.92 -3.60 -12.39
CA MET A 150 -2.68 -3.60 -11.14
C MET A 150 -4.09 -3.07 -11.32
N GLU A 151 -4.28 -2.02 -12.10
CA GLU A 151 -5.61 -1.49 -12.44
C GLU A 151 -6.48 -2.51 -13.21
N ALA A 152 -5.89 -3.19 -14.19
CA ALA A 152 -6.61 -4.22 -14.96
C ALA A 152 -7.00 -5.41 -14.07
N VAL A 153 -6.08 -5.92 -13.22
CA VAL A 153 -6.34 -6.98 -12.24
C VAL A 153 -7.41 -6.52 -11.26
N GLY A 154 -7.33 -5.28 -10.79
CA GLY A 154 -8.30 -4.69 -9.89
C GLY A 154 -9.72 -4.71 -10.44
N ARG A 155 -9.91 -4.23 -11.66
CA ARG A 155 -11.24 -4.20 -12.29
C ARG A 155 -11.83 -5.59 -12.50
N LEU A 156 -11.00 -6.57 -12.92
CA LEU A 156 -11.43 -7.96 -13.08
C LEU A 156 -11.77 -8.60 -11.74
N ALA A 157 -10.94 -8.39 -10.72
CA ALA A 157 -11.17 -8.92 -9.38
C ALA A 157 -12.46 -8.39 -8.76
N GLY A 158 -12.79 -7.11 -9.00
CA GLY A 158 -14.04 -6.50 -8.58
C GLY A 158 -15.27 -7.21 -9.13
N GLY A 159 -15.38 -7.36 -10.45
CA GLY A 159 -16.52 -8.05 -11.07
C GLY A 159 -16.67 -9.50 -10.62
N ILE A 160 -15.55 -10.24 -10.61
CA ILE A 160 -15.54 -11.64 -10.16
C ILE A 160 -15.99 -11.77 -8.70
N ALA A 161 -15.49 -10.89 -7.83
CA ALA A 161 -15.83 -10.94 -6.39
C ALA A 161 -17.30 -10.61 -6.13
N HIS A 162 -17.92 -9.72 -6.90
CA HIS A 162 -19.35 -9.46 -6.83
C HIS A 162 -20.14 -10.74 -7.08
N ASP A 163 -19.86 -11.47 -8.17
CA ASP A 163 -20.56 -12.70 -8.51
C ASP A 163 -20.36 -13.80 -7.46
N PHE A 164 -19.12 -13.94 -6.94
CA PHE A 164 -18.85 -14.86 -5.83
C PHE A 164 -19.62 -14.49 -4.55
N ASN A 165 -19.71 -13.21 -4.21
CA ASN A 165 -20.46 -12.77 -3.03
C ASN A 165 -21.94 -13.06 -3.14
N ASN A 166 -22.54 -12.94 -4.33
CA ASN A 166 -23.94 -13.32 -4.58
C ASN A 166 -24.13 -14.83 -4.37
N LEU A 167 -23.27 -15.67 -4.99
CA LEU A 167 -23.32 -17.13 -4.79
C LEU A 167 -23.16 -17.52 -3.32
N LEU A 168 -22.21 -16.92 -2.61
CA LEU A 168 -21.95 -17.19 -1.20
C LEU A 168 -23.12 -16.74 -0.32
N THR A 169 -23.78 -15.63 -0.63
CA THR A 169 -24.99 -15.17 0.08
C THR A 169 -26.09 -16.21 -0.01
N VAL A 170 -26.30 -16.79 -1.20
CA VAL A 170 -27.32 -17.84 -1.41
C VAL A 170 -26.94 -19.13 -0.67
N ILE A 171 -25.68 -19.61 -0.83
CA ILE A 171 -25.23 -20.86 -0.20
C ILE A 171 -25.29 -20.75 1.33
N MET A 172 -24.77 -19.68 1.90
CA MET A 172 -24.76 -19.45 3.35
C MET A 172 -26.17 -19.21 3.89
N GLY A 173 -26.99 -18.45 3.15
CA GLY A 173 -28.37 -18.16 3.53
C GLY A 173 -29.23 -19.42 3.61
N TYR A 174 -29.25 -20.25 2.57
CA TYR A 174 -30.00 -21.52 2.60
C TYR A 174 -29.41 -22.53 3.58
N SER A 175 -28.09 -22.63 3.72
CA SER A 175 -27.50 -23.49 4.75
C SER A 175 -27.94 -23.09 6.15
N HIS A 176 -28.08 -21.78 6.40
CA HIS A 176 -28.57 -21.28 7.69
C HIS A 176 -30.06 -21.59 7.92
N VAL A 177 -30.91 -21.39 6.90
CA VAL A 177 -32.32 -21.75 6.95
C VAL A 177 -32.48 -23.24 7.27
N LEU A 178 -31.75 -24.11 6.56
CA LEU A 178 -31.77 -25.55 6.77
C LEU A 178 -31.28 -25.94 8.18
N ALA A 179 -30.22 -25.31 8.69
CA ALA A 179 -29.72 -25.55 10.04
C ALA A 179 -30.78 -25.19 11.11
N THR A 180 -31.51 -24.10 10.89
CA THR A 180 -32.56 -23.62 11.80
C THR A 180 -33.79 -24.52 11.74
N GLU A 181 -34.23 -24.96 10.56
CA GLU A 181 -35.43 -25.77 10.38
C GLU A 181 -35.25 -27.23 10.84
N LEU A 182 -34.06 -27.81 10.58
CA LEU A 182 -33.79 -29.20 10.96
C LEU A 182 -33.44 -29.37 12.45
N GLY A 183 -32.87 -28.33 13.06
CA GLY A 183 -32.39 -28.38 14.43
C GLY A 183 -31.10 -29.17 14.62
N ARG A 184 -30.47 -29.02 15.79
CA ARG A 184 -29.12 -29.60 16.08
C ARG A 184 -29.09 -31.13 16.18
N GLU A 185 -30.23 -31.77 16.45
CA GLU A 185 -30.34 -33.22 16.61
C GLU A 185 -30.49 -33.97 15.27
N HIS A 186 -30.69 -33.25 14.16
CA HIS A 186 -30.91 -33.88 12.87
C HIS A 186 -29.59 -34.46 12.30
N PRO A 187 -29.58 -35.68 11.72
CA PRO A 187 -28.37 -36.33 11.20
C PRO A 187 -27.58 -35.52 10.13
N LEU A 188 -28.26 -34.63 9.42
CA LEU A 188 -27.66 -33.76 8.41
C LEU A 188 -27.07 -32.46 9.00
N TYR A 189 -27.31 -32.15 10.26
CA TYR A 189 -26.88 -30.87 10.87
C TYR A 189 -25.34 -30.65 10.74
N THR A 190 -24.54 -31.68 11.04
CA THR A 190 -23.10 -31.60 10.93
C THR A 190 -22.64 -31.29 9.50
N LYS A 191 -23.31 -31.88 8.48
CA LYS A 191 -22.97 -31.60 7.07
C LYS A 191 -23.31 -30.16 6.67
N ILE A 192 -24.42 -29.64 7.18
CA ILE A 192 -24.82 -28.25 6.95
C ILE A 192 -23.83 -27.30 7.62
N GLU A 193 -23.39 -27.59 8.84
CA GLU A 193 -22.39 -26.81 9.55
C GLU A 193 -21.03 -26.80 8.80
N GLU A 194 -20.62 -27.92 8.24
CA GLU A 194 -19.43 -27.99 7.38
C GLU A 194 -19.59 -27.14 6.11
N THR A 195 -20.77 -27.13 5.50
CA THR A 195 -21.07 -26.29 4.33
C THR A 195 -20.99 -24.80 4.69
N GLN A 196 -21.52 -24.39 5.85
CA GLN A 196 -21.41 -23.02 6.36
C GLN A 196 -19.96 -22.62 6.56
N LYS A 197 -19.15 -23.45 7.23
CA LYS A 197 -17.72 -23.22 7.43
C LYS A 197 -16.94 -23.11 6.10
N ALA A 198 -17.34 -23.91 5.08
CA ALA A 198 -16.74 -23.80 3.75
C ALA A 198 -17.12 -22.47 3.07
N GLY A 199 -18.37 -22.02 3.19
CA GLY A 199 -18.85 -20.73 2.70
C GLY A 199 -18.12 -19.55 3.36
N GLU A 200 -17.94 -19.58 4.68
CA GLU A 200 -17.19 -18.56 5.42
C GLU A 200 -15.73 -18.46 4.93
N ARG A 201 -15.08 -19.62 4.70
CA ARG A 201 -13.71 -19.65 4.14
C ARG A 201 -13.65 -19.06 2.74
N ALA A 202 -14.62 -19.40 1.89
CA ALA A 202 -14.70 -18.85 0.54
C ALA A 202 -14.95 -17.33 0.55
N ALA A 203 -15.82 -16.83 1.42
CA ALA A 203 -16.06 -15.40 1.61
C ALA A 203 -14.80 -14.65 2.03
N MET A 204 -13.94 -15.30 2.84
CA MET A 204 -12.67 -14.73 3.23
C MET A 204 -11.69 -14.63 2.03
N LEU A 205 -11.59 -15.66 1.19
CA LEU A 205 -10.76 -15.64 -0.01
C LEU A 205 -11.21 -14.54 -0.98
N VAL A 206 -12.52 -14.35 -1.13
CA VAL A 206 -13.07 -13.27 -1.96
C VAL A 206 -12.71 -11.89 -1.40
N ARG A 207 -12.78 -11.70 -0.08
CA ARG A 207 -12.30 -10.46 0.57
C ARG A 207 -10.82 -10.22 0.32
N GLN A 208 -9.98 -11.25 0.39
CA GLN A 208 -8.55 -11.15 0.05
C GLN A 208 -8.36 -10.75 -1.41
N LEU A 209 -9.10 -11.32 -2.35
CA LEU A 209 -9.05 -10.96 -3.76
C LEU A 209 -9.44 -9.48 -3.98
N LEU A 210 -10.48 -9.01 -3.30
CA LEU A 210 -10.93 -7.62 -3.38
C LEU A 210 -9.92 -6.61 -2.84
N ALA A 211 -9.18 -6.99 -1.82
CA ALA A 211 -8.13 -6.15 -1.24
C ALA A 211 -7.05 -5.73 -2.25
N PHE A 212 -6.88 -6.48 -3.35
CA PHE A 212 -5.97 -6.14 -4.46
C PHE A 212 -6.59 -5.22 -5.51
N SER A 213 -7.92 -5.14 -5.54
CA SER A 213 -8.67 -4.49 -6.61
C SER A 213 -8.72 -2.97 -6.52
N ARG A 214 -8.34 -2.32 -5.39
CA ARG A 214 -8.87 -0.97 -5.13
C ARG A 214 -7.86 0.08 -4.73
N LYS A 215 -8.00 1.21 -5.42
CA LYS A 215 -7.85 2.55 -4.84
C LYS A 215 -9.10 2.82 -4.00
N GLN A 216 -9.18 2.30 -2.77
CA GLN A 216 -10.22 2.72 -1.84
C GLN A 216 -10.05 4.20 -1.52
N PRO A 217 -11.09 5.03 -1.56
CA PRO A 217 -11.05 6.28 -0.82
C PRO A 217 -10.88 5.89 0.66
N LEU A 218 -9.72 6.25 1.22
CA LEU A 218 -9.39 6.01 2.61
C LEU A 218 -10.35 6.80 3.49
N GLU A 219 -10.94 6.14 4.47
CA GLU A 219 -11.59 6.80 5.59
C GLU A 219 -10.74 6.64 6.87
N PRO A 220 -9.60 7.35 6.97
CA PRO A 220 -8.78 7.29 8.17
C PRO A 220 -9.56 7.91 9.34
N LYS A 221 -9.87 7.08 10.34
CA LYS A 221 -10.52 7.47 11.59
C LYS A 221 -9.54 7.32 12.74
N ASP A 222 -9.77 8.11 13.78
CA ASP A 222 -9.04 7.94 15.03
C ASP A 222 -9.60 6.69 15.73
N LEU A 223 -8.78 5.66 15.88
CA LEU A 223 -9.18 4.36 16.43
C LEU A 223 -8.11 3.76 17.34
N SER A 224 -8.56 2.92 18.27
CA SER A 224 -7.66 2.19 19.16
C SER A 224 -7.19 0.90 18.49
N LEU A 225 -5.88 0.76 18.28
CA LEU A 225 -5.28 -0.45 17.74
C LEU A 225 -5.54 -1.67 18.65
N ASN A 226 -5.59 -1.47 19.97
CA ASN A 226 -5.94 -2.50 20.93
C ASN A 226 -7.36 -3.05 20.70
N ASN A 227 -8.33 -2.17 20.43
CA ASN A 227 -9.69 -2.59 20.13
C ASN A 227 -9.76 -3.39 18.82
N VAL A 228 -9.03 -2.99 17.79
CA VAL A 228 -8.96 -3.74 16.54
C VAL A 228 -8.42 -5.14 16.76
N VAL A 229 -7.31 -5.29 17.49
CA VAL A 229 -6.73 -6.60 17.81
C VAL A 229 -7.69 -7.45 18.66
N ALA A 230 -8.28 -6.88 19.72
CA ALA A 230 -9.20 -7.59 20.59
C ALA A 230 -10.46 -8.09 19.86
N ASN A 231 -11.03 -7.27 18.97
CA ASN A 231 -12.21 -7.65 18.18
C ASN A 231 -11.91 -8.80 17.20
N LEU A 232 -10.67 -8.93 16.77
CA LEU A 232 -10.24 -9.99 15.85
C LEU A 232 -9.81 -11.28 16.55
N GLU A 233 -9.56 -11.28 17.86
CA GLU A 233 -8.97 -12.42 18.60
C GLU A 233 -9.67 -13.75 18.30
N VAL A 234 -10.99 -13.80 18.45
CA VAL A 234 -11.78 -15.04 18.21
C VAL A 234 -11.65 -15.51 16.76
N MET A 235 -11.62 -14.58 15.81
CA MET A 235 -11.47 -14.89 14.39
C MET A 235 -10.05 -15.38 14.08
N LEU A 236 -9.02 -14.69 14.59
CA LEU A 236 -7.62 -15.07 14.43
C LEU A 236 -7.35 -16.48 14.99
N GLN A 237 -7.89 -16.80 16.18
CA GLN A 237 -7.75 -18.13 16.77
C GLN A 237 -8.36 -19.23 15.88
N ARG A 238 -9.50 -18.97 15.24
CA ARG A 238 -10.12 -19.91 14.29
C ARG A 238 -9.30 -20.09 13.02
N LEU A 239 -8.61 -19.04 12.57
CA LEU A 239 -7.82 -19.05 11.33
C LEU A 239 -6.53 -19.84 11.44
N ILE A 240 -5.86 -19.75 12.58
CA ILE A 240 -4.59 -20.43 12.81
C ILE A 240 -4.77 -21.92 13.14
N GLY A 241 -5.99 -22.31 13.55
CA GLY A 241 -6.27 -23.70 13.94
C GLY A 241 -5.88 -24.00 15.39
N SER A 242 -6.07 -25.28 15.79
CA SER A 242 -5.77 -25.75 17.16
C SER A 242 -4.29 -26.01 17.43
N ASP A 243 -3.49 -26.16 16.36
CA ASP A 243 -2.10 -26.60 16.46
C ASP A 243 -1.14 -25.43 16.73
N ILE A 244 -1.63 -24.19 16.57
CA ILE A 244 -0.86 -22.97 16.84
C ILE A 244 -1.42 -22.25 18.05
N ARG A 245 -0.54 -21.96 19.02
CA ARG A 245 -0.90 -21.19 20.22
C ARG A 245 -0.89 -19.69 19.91
N LEU A 246 -2.03 -19.02 20.07
CA LEU A 246 -2.13 -17.56 19.98
C LEU A 246 -1.84 -16.92 21.34
N VAL A 247 -0.94 -15.95 21.37
CA VAL A 247 -0.63 -15.12 22.55
C VAL A 247 -0.82 -13.66 22.17
N ILE A 248 -1.74 -12.98 22.84
CA ILE A 248 -2.00 -11.55 22.61
C ILE A 248 -1.64 -10.79 23.88
N THR A 249 -0.81 -9.76 23.76
CA THR A 249 -0.42 -8.85 24.83
C THR A 249 -0.63 -7.42 24.39
N LEU A 250 -1.62 -6.77 25.00
CA LEU A 250 -1.98 -5.38 24.68
C LEU A 250 -1.43 -4.44 25.75
N ASP A 251 -0.74 -3.39 25.31
CA ASP A 251 -0.27 -2.31 26.19
C ASP A 251 -1.50 -1.54 26.74
N PRO A 252 -1.66 -1.37 28.05
CA PRO A 252 -2.79 -0.65 28.63
C PRO A 252 -2.80 0.86 28.34
N GLY A 253 -1.74 1.38 27.73
CA GLY A 253 -1.64 2.79 27.38
C GLY A 253 -2.46 3.23 26.17
N ASN A 254 -2.27 4.49 25.76
CA ASN A 254 -2.96 5.06 24.61
C ASN A 254 -2.48 4.44 23.30
N SER A 255 -3.30 3.62 22.67
CA SER A 255 -3.06 2.95 21.39
C SER A 255 -3.82 3.63 20.22
N GLN A 256 -4.14 4.93 20.34
CA GLN A 256 -4.87 5.66 19.31
C GLN A 256 -3.97 5.95 18.10
N VAL A 257 -4.47 5.57 16.93
CA VAL A 257 -3.83 5.77 15.63
C VAL A 257 -4.86 6.27 14.63
N ARG A 258 -4.40 6.98 13.59
CA ARG A 258 -5.27 7.42 12.50
C ARG A 258 -5.11 6.47 11.33
N ALA A 259 -6.08 5.61 11.14
CA ALA A 259 -6.05 4.59 10.10
C ALA A 259 -7.47 4.14 9.69
N ASP A 260 -7.56 3.44 8.60
CA ASP A 260 -8.79 2.75 8.20
C ASP A 260 -8.87 1.40 8.93
N GLN A 261 -9.97 1.15 9.62
CA GLN A 261 -10.15 -0.06 10.43
C GLN A 261 -10.06 -1.34 9.58
N ALA A 262 -10.71 -1.35 8.41
CA ALA A 262 -10.71 -2.53 7.54
C ALA A 262 -9.31 -2.83 7.00
N GLN A 263 -8.51 -1.80 6.74
CA GLN A 263 -7.12 -1.95 6.33
C GLN A 263 -6.24 -2.52 7.46
N LEU A 264 -6.42 -2.07 8.70
CA LEU A 264 -5.68 -2.64 9.85
C LEU A 264 -6.06 -4.10 10.10
N GLU A 265 -7.35 -4.43 9.99
CA GLU A 265 -7.82 -5.82 10.05
C GLU A 265 -7.16 -6.68 8.96
N GLN A 266 -7.03 -6.14 7.75
CA GLN A 266 -6.35 -6.79 6.63
C GLN A 266 -4.85 -7.00 6.88
N VAL A 267 -4.17 -6.02 7.46
CA VAL A 267 -2.75 -6.15 7.87
C VAL A 267 -2.60 -7.33 8.82
N LEU A 268 -3.41 -7.38 9.88
CA LEU A 268 -3.38 -8.48 10.86
C LEU A 268 -3.67 -9.83 10.20
N MET A 269 -4.70 -9.91 9.36
CA MET A 269 -5.07 -11.14 8.65
C MET A 269 -3.93 -11.67 7.77
N ASN A 270 -3.31 -10.81 6.97
CA ASN A 270 -2.22 -11.20 6.07
C ASN A 270 -1.00 -11.70 6.84
N LEU A 271 -0.63 -11.04 7.95
CA LEU A 271 0.49 -11.46 8.78
C LEU A 271 0.20 -12.78 9.50
N VAL A 272 -1.01 -12.95 10.04
CA VAL A 272 -1.42 -14.17 10.74
C VAL A 272 -1.50 -15.38 9.80
N LEU A 273 -2.02 -15.21 8.58
CA LEU A 273 -2.05 -16.27 7.57
C LEU A 273 -0.65 -16.67 7.12
N ASN A 274 0.24 -15.69 6.93
CA ASN A 274 1.64 -15.99 6.60
C ASN A 274 2.34 -16.73 7.74
N ALA A 275 2.12 -16.33 8.99
CA ALA A 275 2.64 -17.00 10.17
C ALA A 275 2.14 -18.45 10.26
N ARG A 276 0.83 -18.69 10.06
CA ARG A 276 0.25 -20.05 10.01
C ARG A 276 0.94 -20.92 8.96
N ASP A 277 1.07 -20.39 7.75
CA ASP A 277 1.67 -21.13 6.64
C ASP A 277 3.17 -21.44 6.88
N ALA A 278 3.85 -20.60 7.68
CA ALA A 278 5.24 -20.84 8.11
C ALA A 278 5.36 -21.85 9.26
N MET A 279 4.25 -22.26 9.89
CA MET A 279 4.20 -23.18 11.04
C MET A 279 3.38 -24.46 10.74
N PRO A 280 3.71 -25.26 9.72
CA PRO A 280 2.92 -26.43 9.32
C PRO A 280 2.84 -27.52 10.39
N ASN A 281 3.78 -27.53 11.33
CA ASN A 281 3.85 -28.49 12.43
C ASN A 281 3.39 -27.90 13.78
N GLY A 282 2.66 -26.78 13.75
CA GLY A 282 2.27 -26.02 14.92
C GLY A 282 3.37 -25.07 15.41
N GLY A 283 3.07 -24.30 16.44
CA GLY A 283 3.98 -23.30 16.99
C GLY A 283 3.28 -22.27 17.86
N THR A 284 3.90 -21.08 17.99
CA THR A 284 3.34 -19.97 18.75
C THR A 284 3.31 -18.72 17.87
N LEU A 285 2.14 -18.09 17.80
CA LEU A 285 1.94 -16.78 17.20
C LEU A 285 1.72 -15.75 18.31
N THR A 286 2.55 -14.73 18.36
CA THR A 286 2.51 -13.69 19.38
C THR A 286 2.16 -12.35 18.73
N ILE A 287 1.12 -11.68 19.24
CA ILE A 287 0.71 -10.33 18.83
C ILE A 287 0.88 -9.40 20.04
N VAL A 288 1.65 -8.33 19.88
CA VAL A 288 1.93 -7.38 20.96
C VAL A 288 1.69 -5.96 20.46
N THR A 289 0.99 -5.16 21.26
CA THR A 289 0.97 -3.70 21.07
C THR A 289 1.83 -3.02 22.14
N ALA A 290 2.53 -1.95 21.76
CA ALA A 290 3.35 -1.17 22.68
C ALA A 290 3.41 0.29 22.26
N GLN A 291 3.56 1.19 23.23
CA GLN A 291 3.93 2.58 22.95
C GLN A 291 5.45 2.69 22.89
N VAL A 292 5.95 3.40 21.88
CA VAL A 292 7.39 3.61 21.68
C VAL A 292 7.66 5.05 21.31
N GLU A 293 8.78 5.59 21.78
CA GLU A 293 9.27 6.89 21.39
C GLU A 293 10.55 6.70 20.57
N LEU A 294 10.49 7.07 19.30
CA LEU A 294 11.62 6.93 18.39
C LEU A 294 12.47 8.19 18.42
N ALA A 295 13.69 8.11 18.98
CA ALA A 295 14.65 9.20 19.00
C ALA A 295 15.43 9.34 17.68
N LYS A 296 15.70 8.22 17.00
CA LYS A 296 16.25 8.09 15.63
C LYS A 296 15.64 6.84 15.01
N SER A 297 15.48 6.84 13.69
CA SER A 297 14.98 5.66 12.98
C SER A 297 15.94 4.49 13.17
N PRO A 298 15.58 3.41 13.89
CA PRO A 298 16.41 2.22 14.00
C PRO A 298 16.18 1.23 12.85
N LEU A 299 15.39 1.61 11.83
CA LEU A 299 14.85 0.70 10.82
C LEU A 299 15.88 0.46 9.72
N TYR A 300 16.12 -0.83 9.42
CA TYR A 300 17.14 -1.27 8.45
C TYR A 300 16.63 -1.38 7.02
N HIS A 301 15.31 -1.43 6.82
CA HIS A 301 14.70 -1.77 5.52
C HIS A 301 13.71 -0.74 4.97
N VAL A 302 13.50 0.41 5.65
CA VAL A 302 12.46 1.39 5.27
C VAL A 302 12.97 2.82 5.40
N ASP A 303 12.32 3.76 4.70
CA ASP A 303 12.56 5.19 4.82
C ASP A 303 12.54 5.64 6.30
N PRO A 304 13.48 6.47 6.74
CA PRO A 304 13.61 6.84 8.13
C PRO A 304 12.36 7.56 8.63
N LEU A 305 11.72 7.00 9.67
CA LEU A 305 10.63 7.65 10.35
C LEU A 305 11.12 8.91 11.10
N PRO A 306 10.33 10.00 11.11
CA PRO A 306 10.64 11.16 11.94
C PRO A 306 10.65 10.78 13.43
N PRO A 307 11.49 11.44 14.26
CA PRO A 307 11.44 11.26 15.70
C PRO A 307 10.06 11.63 16.26
N GLY A 308 9.56 10.84 17.20
CA GLY A 308 8.25 11.11 17.82
C GLY A 308 7.61 9.90 18.49
N PRO A 309 6.37 10.08 19.00
CA PRO A 309 5.60 9.02 19.63
C PRO A 309 4.91 8.12 18.60
N TYR A 310 5.04 6.81 18.77
CA TYR A 310 4.43 5.80 17.91
C TYR A 310 3.71 4.72 18.72
N VAL A 311 2.72 4.09 18.11
CA VAL A 311 2.14 2.82 18.56
C VAL A 311 2.76 1.72 17.72
N LYS A 312 3.42 0.75 18.37
CA LYS A 312 4.02 -0.41 17.72
C LYS A 312 3.07 -1.60 17.80
N LEU A 313 2.85 -2.25 16.65
CA LEU A 313 2.22 -3.57 16.54
C LEU A 313 3.29 -4.58 16.13
N SER A 314 3.56 -5.56 17.00
CA SER A 314 4.47 -6.67 16.72
C SER A 314 3.68 -7.94 16.45
N VAL A 315 3.95 -8.63 15.35
CA VAL A 315 3.43 -9.96 15.04
C VAL A 315 4.62 -10.90 14.85
N ALA A 316 4.76 -11.88 15.72
CA ALA A 316 5.89 -12.79 15.74
C ALA A 316 5.44 -14.25 15.71
N ASP A 317 6.03 -15.06 14.84
CA ASP A 317 5.84 -16.50 14.74
C ASP A 317 7.12 -17.27 15.10
N THR A 318 6.97 -18.56 15.40
CA THR A 318 8.06 -19.51 15.64
C THR A 318 8.25 -20.47 14.47
N GLY A 319 7.94 -20.03 13.25
CA GLY A 319 7.93 -20.85 12.05
C GLY A 319 9.30 -21.04 11.39
N SER A 320 9.27 -21.36 10.10
CA SER A 320 10.47 -21.65 9.30
C SER A 320 11.44 -20.49 9.15
N GLY A 321 10.98 -19.25 9.33
CA GLY A 321 11.79 -18.05 9.10
C GLY A 321 12.25 -17.87 7.65
N MET A 322 13.11 -16.87 7.41
CA MET A 322 13.58 -16.46 6.08
C MET A 322 15.08 -16.14 6.12
N ASP A 323 15.77 -16.44 5.00
CA ASP A 323 17.15 -16.01 4.77
C ASP A 323 17.21 -14.53 4.33
N ARG A 324 18.42 -13.97 4.21
CA ARG A 324 18.62 -12.56 3.86
C ARG A 324 18.17 -12.21 2.43
N GLU A 325 18.32 -13.14 1.50
CA GLU A 325 17.92 -12.94 0.11
C GLU A 325 16.40 -12.84 0.00
N THR A 326 15.68 -13.76 0.64
CA THR A 326 14.21 -13.71 0.76
C THR A 326 13.75 -12.41 1.42
N GLN A 327 14.36 -12.01 2.55
CA GLN A 327 13.99 -10.79 3.27
C GLN A 327 14.10 -9.52 2.41
N ALA A 328 15.01 -9.47 1.45
CA ALA A 328 15.18 -8.32 0.56
C ALA A 328 13.99 -8.14 -0.42
N HIS A 329 13.26 -9.21 -0.72
CA HIS A 329 12.22 -9.24 -1.76
C HIS A 329 10.79 -9.44 -1.23
N ILE A 330 10.60 -9.69 0.08
CA ILE A 330 9.28 -10.06 0.64
C ILE A 330 8.16 -9.03 0.43
N PHE A 331 8.50 -7.78 0.23
CA PHE A 331 7.52 -6.71 -0.03
C PHE A 331 7.29 -6.46 -1.53
N GLU A 332 8.00 -7.16 -2.41
CA GLU A 332 7.77 -7.07 -3.85
C GLU A 332 6.45 -7.78 -4.21
N PRO A 333 5.60 -7.14 -5.03
CA PRO A 333 4.37 -7.78 -5.49
C PRO A 333 4.65 -9.08 -6.25
N PHE A 334 3.85 -10.11 -5.99
CA PHE A 334 3.94 -11.45 -6.59
C PHE A 334 5.17 -12.28 -6.17
N PHE A 335 6.03 -11.77 -5.29
CA PHE A 335 7.11 -12.56 -4.74
C PHE A 335 6.58 -13.61 -3.76
N THR A 336 6.92 -14.86 -3.96
CA THR A 336 6.54 -15.99 -3.10
C THR A 336 7.59 -17.07 -3.13
N THR A 337 7.88 -17.68 -1.98
CA THR A 337 8.70 -18.87 -1.83
C THR A 337 7.88 -20.16 -1.80
N LYS A 338 6.53 -20.06 -1.89
CA LYS A 338 5.61 -21.20 -1.89
C LYS A 338 5.52 -21.79 -3.29
N GLU A 339 5.17 -23.09 -3.36
CA GLU A 339 4.93 -23.79 -4.62
C GLU A 339 3.90 -23.05 -5.50
N GLU A 340 4.02 -23.22 -6.79
CA GLU A 340 3.15 -22.59 -7.78
C GLU A 340 1.67 -22.91 -7.50
N GLY A 341 0.85 -21.86 -7.35
CA GLY A 341 -0.57 -21.97 -7.00
C GLY A 341 -0.90 -21.98 -5.49
N LYS A 342 0.08 -22.12 -4.59
CA LYS A 342 -0.15 -22.09 -3.12
C LYS A 342 0.11 -20.73 -2.45
N GLY A 343 0.66 -19.76 -3.18
CA GLY A 343 0.89 -18.41 -2.68
C GLY A 343 0.63 -17.36 -3.74
N SER A 344 -0.15 -16.33 -3.44
CA SER A 344 -0.40 -15.21 -4.36
C SER A 344 0.78 -14.25 -4.47
N GLY A 345 1.73 -14.26 -3.52
CA GLY A 345 2.84 -13.31 -3.42
C GLY A 345 2.40 -11.86 -3.17
N LEU A 346 1.15 -11.64 -2.79
CA LEU A 346 0.58 -10.28 -2.68
C LEU A 346 0.33 -9.85 -1.22
N GLY A 347 0.30 -10.77 -0.28
CA GLY A 347 -0.05 -10.49 1.12
C GLY A 347 0.86 -9.47 1.79
N LEU A 348 2.18 -9.63 1.70
CA LEU A 348 3.14 -8.72 2.35
C LEU A 348 3.30 -7.39 1.60
N SER A 349 3.19 -7.37 0.29
CA SER A 349 3.17 -6.11 -0.48
C SER A 349 1.94 -5.26 -0.15
N THR A 350 0.79 -5.90 0.11
CA THR A 350 -0.42 -5.22 0.61
C THR A 350 -0.20 -4.66 2.01
N VAL A 351 0.40 -5.43 2.92
CA VAL A 351 0.75 -4.96 4.27
C VAL A 351 1.63 -3.71 4.20
N TYR A 352 2.68 -3.76 3.38
CA TYR A 352 3.58 -2.63 3.17
C TYR A 352 2.84 -1.39 2.65
N GLY A 353 1.99 -1.56 1.63
CA GLY A 353 1.19 -0.48 1.05
C GLY A 353 0.25 0.18 2.07
N ILE A 354 -0.49 -0.61 2.85
CA ILE A 354 -1.42 -0.12 3.88
C ILE A 354 -0.68 0.64 4.98
N VAL A 355 0.43 0.09 5.48
CA VAL A 355 1.21 0.70 6.55
C VAL A 355 1.80 2.05 6.11
N THR A 356 2.41 2.09 4.92
CA THR A 356 2.98 3.32 4.34
C THR A 356 1.90 4.37 4.08
N GLN A 357 0.74 3.97 3.57
CA GLN A 357 -0.39 4.86 3.30
C GLN A 357 -0.98 5.45 4.59
N SER A 358 -0.90 4.72 5.71
CA SER A 358 -1.29 5.19 7.05
C SER A 358 -0.21 6.05 7.74
N GLY A 359 0.85 6.44 7.02
CA GLY A 359 1.97 7.21 7.56
C GLY A 359 2.85 6.44 8.52
N GLY A 360 2.76 5.11 8.52
CA GLY A 360 3.53 4.20 9.34
C GLY A 360 4.75 3.60 8.61
N ALA A 361 5.47 2.73 9.30
CA ALA A 361 6.56 1.93 8.74
C ALA A 361 6.52 0.50 9.28
N ILE A 362 7.10 -0.42 8.54
CA ILE A 362 7.20 -1.84 8.90
C ILE A 362 8.65 -2.29 8.84
N ASP A 363 9.11 -2.97 9.88
CA ASP A 363 10.41 -3.62 9.95
C ASP A 363 10.27 -5.13 10.10
N VAL A 364 11.25 -5.89 9.61
CA VAL A 364 11.24 -7.34 9.65
C VAL A 364 12.52 -7.88 10.25
N THR A 365 12.37 -8.79 11.20
CA THR A 365 13.47 -9.56 11.76
C THR A 365 13.16 -11.05 11.59
N SER A 366 13.99 -11.78 10.85
CA SER A 366 13.79 -13.19 10.60
C SER A 366 15.10 -13.96 10.58
N ARG A 367 15.06 -15.21 11.00
CA ARG A 367 16.16 -16.17 10.87
C ARG A 367 15.59 -17.54 10.51
N VAL A 368 16.23 -18.23 9.59
CA VAL A 368 15.86 -19.60 9.21
C VAL A 368 15.74 -20.49 10.46
N SER A 369 14.63 -21.22 10.55
CA SER A 369 14.25 -22.09 11.66
C SER A 369 14.06 -21.41 13.05
N HIS A 370 13.97 -20.09 13.10
CA HIS A 370 13.73 -19.33 14.34
C HIS A 370 12.49 -18.42 14.26
N GLY A 371 11.76 -18.50 13.13
CA GLY A 371 10.55 -17.70 12.91
C GLY A 371 10.81 -16.30 12.39
N THR A 372 9.73 -15.53 12.32
CA THR A 372 9.71 -14.16 11.80
C THR A 372 8.99 -13.23 12.76
N ARG A 373 9.48 -12.00 12.87
CA ARG A 373 8.82 -10.90 13.56
C ARG A 373 8.66 -9.73 12.60
N PHE A 374 7.44 -9.25 12.50
CA PHE A 374 7.11 -7.97 11.85
C PHE A 374 6.79 -6.94 12.93
N ASP A 375 7.50 -5.83 12.94
CA ASP A 375 7.27 -4.68 13.81
C ASP A 375 6.73 -3.53 12.97
N ILE A 376 5.49 -3.11 13.22
CA ILE A 376 4.79 -2.05 12.50
C ILE A 376 4.64 -0.85 13.43
N PHE A 377 4.94 0.33 12.93
CA PHE A 377 4.92 1.58 13.68
C PHE A 377 3.90 2.52 13.07
N PHE A 378 2.90 2.94 13.83
CA PHE A 378 1.92 3.96 13.44
C PHE A 378 2.12 5.22 14.28
N PRO A 379 2.02 6.43 13.69
CA PRO A 379 2.06 7.67 14.46
C PRO A 379 0.96 7.66 15.52
N ARG A 380 1.34 7.92 16.79
CA ARG A 380 0.39 7.99 17.91
C ARG A 380 -0.34 9.33 17.92
N ILE A 381 -1.66 9.28 18.08
CA ILE A 381 -2.49 10.47 18.24
C ILE A 381 -2.71 10.74 19.73
N SER A 382 -2.70 12.03 20.14
CA SER A 382 -3.07 12.43 21.49
C SER A 382 -4.57 12.20 21.68
N ALA A 383 -4.95 11.53 22.74
CA ALA A 383 -6.35 11.29 23.06
C ALA A 383 -6.98 12.58 23.60
N ASP A 384 -7.68 13.31 22.75
CA ASP A 384 -8.79 14.14 23.21
C ASP A 384 -10.01 13.23 23.30
N ALA A 385 -10.53 13.10 24.51
CA ALA A 385 -11.49 12.09 24.90
C ALA A 385 -12.83 12.21 24.14
N HIS A 386 -13.12 11.20 23.33
CA HIS A 386 -14.52 10.84 23.05
C HIS A 386 -14.76 9.42 23.56
N PRO A 387 -15.81 9.21 24.37
CA PRO A 387 -16.06 7.90 24.97
C PRO A 387 -16.50 6.90 23.91
N ALA A 388 -15.84 5.73 23.93
CA ALA A 388 -16.20 4.57 23.15
C ALA A 388 -17.65 4.15 23.47
N SER A 389 -18.48 4.05 22.43
CA SER A 389 -19.80 3.43 22.53
C SER A 389 -19.64 1.93 22.80
N SER A 390 -20.18 1.49 23.92
CA SER A 390 -20.24 0.09 24.37
C SER A 390 -20.99 -0.80 23.39
N PRO A 391 -20.66 -2.11 23.29
CA PRO A 391 -21.41 -3.06 22.46
C PRO A 391 -22.80 -3.29 23.04
N GLU A 392 -23.82 -3.01 22.26
CA GLU A 392 -25.21 -3.30 22.60
C GLU A 392 -25.45 -4.83 22.59
N VAL A 393 -26.02 -5.28 23.70
CA VAL A 393 -26.46 -6.64 23.99
C VAL A 393 -27.55 -7.08 23.01
N SER A 394 -27.44 -8.33 22.58
CA SER A 394 -28.35 -9.11 21.75
C SER A 394 -29.84 -8.97 22.14
N ALA A 395 -30.61 -8.26 21.31
CA ALA A 395 -32.07 -8.38 21.29
C ALA A 395 -32.50 -9.34 20.16
N GLN A 396 -33.39 -10.28 20.46
CA GLN A 396 -34.00 -11.16 19.46
C GLN A 396 -34.72 -10.32 18.39
N ALA A 397 -34.48 -10.65 17.11
CA ALA A 397 -35.08 -9.94 15.99
C ALA A 397 -36.60 -10.11 16.01
N ALA A 398 -37.30 -9.07 16.44
CA ALA A 398 -38.77 -9.00 16.32
C ALA A 398 -39.12 -8.79 14.84
N GLY A 399 -40.12 -9.51 14.34
CA GLY A 399 -40.72 -9.30 13.03
C GLY A 399 -41.53 -8.01 12.97
N GLY A 400 -42.09 -7.70 11.80
CA GLY A 400 -42.88 -6.49 11.58
C GLY A 400 -43.96 -6.67 10.51
N SER A 401 -44.79 -5.63 10.32
CA SER A 401 -45.85 -5.60 9.29
C SER A 401 -45.60 -4.53 8.22
N GLU A 402 -44.43 -3.88 8.28
CA GLU A 402 -44.06 -2.79 7.40
C GLU A 402 -43.88 -3.29 5.96
N THR A 403 -43.99 -2.36 5.01
CA THR A 403 -43.84 -2.64 3.58
C THR A 403 -42.43 -2.32 3.12
N ILE A 404 -41.75 -3.34 2.59
CA ILE A 404 -40.35 -3.25 2.09
C ILE A 404 -40.33 -3.38 0.56
N LEU A 405 -39.75 -2.42 -0.14
CA LEU A 405 -39.43 -2.55 -1.55
C LEU A 405 -38.01 -3.18 -1.68
N LEU A 406 -37.98 -4.43 -2.13
CA LEU A 406 -36.77 -5.20 -2.34
C LEU A 406 -36.36 -5.09 -3.80
N VAL A 407 -35.15 -4.56 -4.06
CA VAL A 407 -34.60 -4.39 -5.40
C VAL A 407 -33.26 -5.11 -5.51
N GLU A 408 -33.24 -6.16 -6.32
CA GLU A 408 -32.10 -7.06 -6.46
C GLU A 408 -32.16 -7.71 -7.84
N ASP A 409 -31.12 -7.63 -8.64
CA ASP A 409 -31.09 -8.16 -10.01
C ASP A 409 -30.85 -9.69 -10.01
N ASP A 410 -30.02 -10.22 -9.08
CA ASP A 410 -29.86 -11.68 -8.93
C ASP A 410 -31.13 -12.33 -8.40
N THR A 411 -31.66 -13.25 -9.21
CA THR A 411 -32.94 -13.93 -8.89
C THR A 411 -32.85 -14.79 -7.65
N SER A 412 -31.73 -15.47 -7.42
CA SER A 412 -31.54 -16.38 -6.30
C SER A 412 -31.42 -15.63 -4.98
N VAL A 413 -30.67 -14.54 -4.98
CA VAL A 413 -30.54 -13.62 -3.83
C VAL A 413 -31.90 -12.99 -3.53
N ARG A 414 -32.61 -12.46 -4.54
CA ARG A 414 -33.93 -11.84 -4.37
C ARG A 414 -34.95 -12.79 -3.75
N ILE A 415 -35.00 -14.05 -4.21
CA ILE A 415 -35.91 -15.06 -3.65
C ILE A 415 -35.58 -15.35 -2.18
N LEU A 416 -34.29 -15.55 -1.85
CA LEU A 416 -33.83 -15.78 -0.48
C LEU A 416 -34.25 -14.65 0.45
N LEU A 417 -34.02 -13.40 0.05
CA LEU A 417 -34.34 -12.21 0.85
C LEU A 417 -35.84 -12.02 1.01
N ARG A 418 -36.60 -12.18 -0.07
CA ARG A 418 -38.05 -12.14 -0.03
C ARG A 418 -38.61 -13.12 0.99
N ASP A 419 -38.20 -14.39 0.92
CA ASP A 419 -38.71 -15.47 1.76
C ASP A 419 -38.32 -15.24 3.22
N ALA A 420 -37.10 -14.77 3.50
CA ALA A 420 -36.64 -14.41 4.82
C ALA A 420 -37.48 -13.26 5.43
N LEU A 421 -37.73 -12.19 4.66
CA LEU A 421 -38.49 -11.03 5.11
C LEU A 421 -39.99 -11.39 5.31
N ARG A 422 -40.58 -12.17 4.40
CA ARG A 422 -41.99 -12.63 4.55
C ARG A 422 -42.19 -13.55 5.76
N LYS A 423 -41.21 -14.42 6.06
CA LYS A 423 -41.22 -15.27 7.26
C LYS A 423 -41.21 -14.43 8.56
N LEU A 424 -40.65 -13.22 8.52
CA LEU A 424 -40.67 -12.26 9.63
C LEU A 424 -41.91 -11.36 9.68
N GLY A 425 -42.89 -11.54 8.76
CA GLY A 425 -44.15 -10.82 8.72
C GLY A 425 -44.20 -9.58 7.83
N TYR A 426 -43.10 -9.18 7.23
CA TYR A 426 -43.04 -7.99 6.36
C TYR A 426 -43.80 -8.19 5.04
N ARG A 427 -44.42 -7.12 4.54
CA ARG A 427 -44.97 -7.06 3.18
C ARG A 427 -43.85 -6.72 2.21
N VAL A 428 -43.51 -7.62 1.27
CA VAL A 428 -42.40 -7.44 0.33
C VAL A 428 -42.92 -7.21 -1.08
N ILE A 429 -42.54 -6.06 -1.65
CA ILE A 429 -42.71 -5.69 -3.07
C ILE A 429 -41.37 -5.94 -3.73
N GLU A 430 -41.34 -6.71 -4.81
CA GLU A 430 -40.13 -7.13 -5.48
C GLU A 430 -39.94 -6.37 -6.80
N ALA A 431 -38.70 -5.90 -7.07
CA ALA A 431 -38.28 -5.37 -8.35
C ALA A 431 -36.91 -5.95 -8.75
N LYS A 432 -36.69 -6.14 -10.05
CA LYS A 432 -35.45 -6.69 -10.61
C LYS A 432 -34.45 -5.59 -10.99
N GLN A 433 -34.93 -4.36 -11.15
CA GLN A 433 -34.15 -3.24 -11.68
C GLN A 433 -34.68 -1.92 -11.10
N GLY A 434 -33.81 -0.89 -11.07
CA GLY A 434 -34.17 0.41 -10.54
C GLY A 434 -35.38 1.06 -11.21
N LEU A 435 -35.51 0.97 -12.53
CA LEU A 435 -36.67 1.52 -13.27
C LEU A 435 -38.00 0.83 -12.89
N GLU A 436 -38.01 -0.50 -12.75
CA GLU A 436 -39.16 -1.24 -12.28
C GLU A 436 -39.54 -0.83 -10.85
N ALA A 437 -38.52 -0.66 -10.00
CA ALA A 437 -38.69 -0.19 -8.62
C ALA A 437 -39.34 1.19 -8.55
N CYS A 438 -38.96 2.14 -9.41
CA CYS A 438 -39.60 3.46 -9.51
C CYS A 438 -41.08 3.37 -9.87
N LEU A 439 -41.45 2.51 -10.81
CA LEU A 439 -42.85 2.31 -11.22
C LEU A 439 -43.67 1.70 -10.07
N LEU A 440 -43.16 0.68 -9.40
CA LEU A 440 -43.84 0.04 -8.26
C LEU A 440 -43.92 0.98 -7.06
N ALA A 441 -42.86 1.72 -6.78
CA ALA A 441 -42.87 2.71 -5.70
C ALA A 441 -43.92 3.81 -5.93
N SER A 442 -44.09 4.28 -7.16
CA SER A 442 -45.11 5.30 -7.45
C SER A 442 -46.55 4.85 -7.21
N GLN A 443 -46.81 3.56 -7.26
CA GLN A 443 -48.16 2.97 -7.00
C GLN A 443 -48.44 2.74 -5.52
N GLU A 444 -47.42 2.49 -4.72
CA GLU A 444 -47.55 2.09 -3.31
C GLU A 444 -46.80 3.04 -2.34
N LEU A 445 -46.47 4.27 -2.79
CA LEU A 445 -45.56 5.18 -2.10
C LEU A 445 -45.97 5.48 -0.66
N ASP A 446 -47.25 5.70 -0.42
CA ASP A 446 -47.80 6.01 0.91
C ASP A 446 -47.62 4.87 1.94
N ARG A 447 -47.53 3.64 1.45
CA ARG A 447 -47.39 2.42 2.26
C ARG A 447 -45.97 1.92 2.39
N LEU A 448 -45.04 2.51 1.64
CA LEU A 448 -43.65 2.05 1.60
C LEU A 448 -42.87 2.59 2.80
N ASP A 449 -42.35 1.69 3.64
CA ASP A 449 -41.61 2.04 4.86
C ASP A 449 -40.07 1.95 4.68
N LEU A 450 -39.58 0.99 3.86
CA LEU A 450 -38.19 0.72 3.66
C LEU A 450 -37.89 0.39 2.19
N LEU A 451 -36.83 0.99 1.63
CA LEU A 451 -36.16 0.53 0.41
C LEU A 451 -34.97 -0.36 0.81
N LEU A 452 -34.97 -1.60 0.37
CA LEU A 452 -33.85 -2.53 0.46
C LEU A 452 -33.31 -2.79 -0.95
N THR A 453 -32.15 -2.26 -1.28
CA THR A 453 -31.63 -2.27 -2.67
C THR A 453 -30.18 -2.71 -2.76
N ASP A 454 -29.83 -3.50 -3.79
CA ASP A 454 -28.45 -3.66 -4.19
C ASP A 454 -27.90 -2.32 -4.72
N MET A 455 -26.64 -2.04 -4.44
CA MET A 455 -25.92 -0.85 -4.92
C MET A 455 -25.60 -0.96 -6.41
N VAL A 456 -25.19 -2.15 -6.86
CA VAL A 456 -24.67 -2.39 -8.23
C VAL A 456 -25.68 -3.20 -9.01
N MET A 457 -26.44 -2.53 -9.87
CA MET A 457 -27.45 -3.15 -10.74
C MET A 457 -27.32 -2.61 -12.16
N PRO A 458 -27.73 -3.40 -13.19
CA PRO A 458 -27.75 -2.92 -14.57
C PRO A 458 -28.70 -1.73 -14.77
N GLY A 459 -28.27 -0.71 -15.48
CA GLY A 459 -29.05 0.51 -15.73
C GLY A 459 -29.02 1.45 -14.53
N MET A 460 -30.13 1.63 -13.85
CA MET A 460 -30.24 2.48 -12.65
C MET A 460 -29.74 1.72 -11.42
N GLY A 461 -28.61 2.15 -10.84
CA GLY A 461 -28.04 1.58 -9.61
C GLY A 461 -28.85 1.95 -8.35
N GLY A 462 -28.63 1.22 -7.27
CA GLY A 462 -29.38 1.42 -6.02
C GLY A 462 -29.24 2.81 -5.42
N ARG A 463 -28.09 3.46 -5.61
CA ARG A 463 -27.85 4.84 -5.16
C ARG A 463 -28.72 5.85 -5.91
N GLU A 464 -28.75 5.74 -7.21
CA GLU A 464 -29.56 6.64 -8.08
C GLU A 464 -31.05 6.45 -7.80
N LEU A 465 -31.48 5.19 -7.62
CA LEU A 465 -32.83 4.84 -7.20
C LEU A 465 -33.18 5.48 -5.85
N ALA A 466 -32.32 5.33 -4.85
CA ALA A 466 -32.51 5.91 -3.54
C ALA A 466 -32.65 7.43 -3.59
N GLN A 467 -31.76 8.13 -4.30
CA GLN A 467 -31.83 9.58 -4.48
C GLN A 467 -33.14 10.00 -5.15
N HIS A 468 -33.58 9.28 -6.15
CA HIS A 468 -34.83 9.56 -6.84
C HIS A 468 -36.04 9.41 -5.88
N LEU A 469 -36.12 8.30 -5.14
CA LEU A 469 -37.23 8.06 -4.21
C LEU A 469 -37.20 9.01 -3.00
N MET A 470 -36.03 9.40 -2.50
CA MET A 470 -35.90 10.41 -1.43
C MET A 470 -36.36 11.81 -1.84
N THR A 471 -36.28 12.14 -3.13
CA THR A 471 -36.83 13.42 -3.64
C THR A 471 -38.35 13.42 -3.53
N ILE A 472 -39.00 12.26 -3.65
CA ILE A 472 -40.46 12.12 -3.61
C ILE A 472 -40.96 11.86 -2.18
N LYS A 473 -40.24 11.01 -1.42
CA LYS A 473 -40.53 10.64 -0.01
C LYS A 473 -39.29 10.80 0.87
N PRO A 474 -39.01 11.99 1.40
CA PRO A 474 -37.79 12.28 2.16
C PRO A 474 -37.62 11.47 3.46
N GLU A 475 -38.71 10.96 4.03
CA GLU A 475 -38.74 10.12 5.23
C GLU A 475 -38.51 8.63 4.94
N LEU A 476 -38.42 8.21 3.67
CA LEU A 476 -38.19 6.82 3.29
C LEU A 476 -36.87 6.31 3.87
N ARG A 477 -36.93 5.21 4.61
CA ARG A 477 -35.76 4.54 5.14
C ARG A 477 -35.10 3.71 4.04
N ILE A 478 -33.76 3.65 4.06
CA ILE A 478 -33.00 2.98 3.01
C ILE A 478 -31.99 2.03 3.63
N LEU A 479 -31.99 0.78 3.17
CA LEU A 479 -30.95 -0.20 3.47
C LEU A 479 -30.29 -0.62 2.16
N PHE A 480 -29.03 -0.25 2.01
CA PHE A 480 -28.22 -0.65 0.88
C PHE A 480 -27.58 -2.00 1.12
N MET A 481 -27.53 -2.84 0.08
CA MET A 481 -26.80 -4.10 0.06
C MET A 481 -25.63 -3.97 -0.92
N SER A 482 -24.45 -4.44 -0.56
CA SER A 482 -23.33 -4.53 -1.49
C SER A 482 -22.31 -5.59 -1.06
N GLY A 483 -21.65 -6.21 -2.03
CA GLY A 483 -20.49 -7.05 -1.80
C GLY A 483 -19.22 -6.26 -1.43
N PHE A 484 -19.33 -4.93 -1.40
CA PHE A 484 -18.22 -4.01 -1.30
C PHE A 484 -18.39 -3.06 -0.10
N THR A 485 -17.33 -2.88 0.68
CA THR A 485 -17.31 -1.92 1.82
C THR A 485 -17.17 -0.47 1.38
N ASP A 486 -16.73 -0.20 0.14
CA ASP A 486 -16.48 1.15 -0.37
C ASP A 486 -17.75 1.98 -0.54
N ASP A 487 -18.87 1.31 -0.66
CA ASP A 487 -20.15 1.97 -0.81
C ASP A 487 -20.61 2.66 0.50
N VAL A 488 -20.01 2.30 1.64
CA VAL A 488 -20.32 2.88 2.97
C VAL A 488 -19.83 4.32 3.10
N GLY A 489 -18.65 4.64 2.60
CA GLY A 489 -18.06 5.99 2.69
C GLY A 489 -18.83 7.06 1.92
N ILE A 490 -19.57 6.64 0.93
CA ILE A 490 -20.39 7.53 0.09
C ILE A 490 -21.70 7.93 0.81
N LEU A 491 -22.09 7.17 1.86
CA LEU A 491 -23.29 7.41 2.66
C LEU A 491 -23.06 8.42 3.80
N ALA A 492 -21.82 8.73 4.15
CA ALA A 492 -21.45 9.66 5.22
C ALA A 492 -21.96 11.11 5.01
N GLY A 493 -22.44 11.45 3.81
CA GLY A 493 -23.11 12.74 3.52
C GLY A 493 -24.59 12.81 3.91
N HIS A 494 -25.21 11.71 4.40
CA HIS A 494 -26.62 11.66 4.76
C HIS A 494 -26.78 11.39 6.26
N GLU A 495 -26.39 12.36 7.08
CA GLU A 495 -26.38 12.35 8.56
C GLU A 495 -27.77 12.22 9.24
N ARG A 496 -28.80 11.73 8.57
CA ARG A 496 -30.17 11.70 9.13
C ARG A 496 -30.60 10.40 9.81
N GLY A 497 -29.71 9.45 10.06
CA GLY A 497 -30.09 8.20 10.79
C GLY A 497 -31.10 7.28 10.04
N THR A 498 -31.51 7.64 8.82
CA THR A 498 -32.53 6.96 8.03
C THR A 498 -31.97 6.00 6.98
N SER A 499 -30.65 5.89 6.86
CA SER A 499 -29.99 4.98 5.92
C SER A 499 -29.03 4.03 6.62
N GLY A 500 -28.94 2.80 6.11
CA GLY A 500 -28.04 1.75 6.60
C GLY A 500 -27.40 0.98 5.48
N PHE A 501 -26.45 0.12 5.86
CA PHE A 501 -25.68 -0.71 4.94
C PHE A 501 -25.62 -2.15 5.44
N LEU A 502 -25.72 -3.12 4.51
CA LEU A 502 -25.63 -4.55 4.77
C LEU A 502 -24.64 -5.18 3.78
N GLN A 503 -23.51 -5.66 4.30
CA GLN A 503 -22.45 -6.23 3.47
C GLN A 503 -22.76 -7.68 3.09
N LYS A 504 -22.74 -8.00 1.79
CA LYS A 504 -22.80 -9.38 1.27
C LYS A 504 -21.41 -10.05 1.40
N PRO A 505 -21.35 -11.36 1.76
CA PRO A 505 -22.47 -12.24 2.12
C PRO A 505 -22.93 -12.03 3.58
N PHE A 506 -24.22 -12.19 3.83
CA PHE A 506 -24.84 -12.05 5.15
C PHE A 506 -25.84 -13.18 5.42
N THR A 507 -26.16 -13.37 6.70
CA THR A 507 -27.18 -14.35 7.13
C THR A 507 -28.55 -13.72 7.25
N PRO A 508 -29.66 -14.52 7.16
CA PRO A 508 -31.02 -14.03 7.38
C PRO A 508 -31.23 -13.34 8.74
N GLU A 509 -30.50 -13.75 9.80
CA GLU A 509 -30.58 -13.08 11.11
C GLU A 509 -29.96 -11.70 11.08
N LEU A 510 -28.82 -11.53 10.39
CA LEU A 510 -28.19 -10.23 10.28
C LEU A 510 -29.08 -9.27 9.48
N LEU A 511 -29.71 -9.76 8.39
CA LEU A 511 -30.72 -9.01 7.64
C LEU A 511 -31.85 -8.56 8.54
N ALA A 512 -32.49 -9.51 9.28
CA ALA A 512 -33.61 -9.25 10.18
C ALA A 512 -33.30 -8.19 11.24
N ARG A 513 -32.12 -8.30 11.87
CA ARG A 513 -31.64 -7.35 12.89
C ARG A 513 -31.39 -5.97 12.29
N THR A 514 -30.77 -5.90 11.10
CA THR A 514 -30.46 -4.65 10.46
C THR A 514 -31.70 -3.93 9.97
N VAL A 515 -32.64 -4.66 9.36
CA VAL A 515 -33.95 -4.13 8.95
C VAL A 515 -34.70 -3.56 10.16
N ARG A 516 -34.79 -4.30 11.26
CA ARG A 516 -35.47 -3.83 12.47
C ARG A 516 -34.83 -2.58 13.06
N LYS A 517 -33.48 -2.57 13.15
CA LYS A 517 -32.74 -1.41 13.65
C LYS A 517 -33.04 -0.13 12.85
N ILE A 518 -33.15 -0.24 11.53
CA ILE A 518 -33.44 0.92 10.66
C ILE A 518 -34.92 1.33 10.80
N LEU A 519 -35.83 0.36 10.88
CA LEU A 519 -37.26 0.64 11.03
C LEU A 519 -37.60 1.21 12.42
N ASP A 520 -36.83 0.89 13.47
CA ASP A 520 -37.02 1.40 14.83
C ASP A 520 -36.30 2.73 15.10
N ALA A 521 -35.37 3.14 14.24
CA ALA A 521 -34.66 4.42 14.40
C ALA A 521 -35.67 5.57 14.36
N SER A 522 -35.92 6.20 15.52
CA SER A 522 -36.83 7.34 15.66
C SER A 522 -36.37 8.51 14.80
N SER A 523 -37.26 9.05 13.99
CA SER A 523 -37.06 10.32 13.30
C SER A 523 -36.93 11.41 14.37
N THR A 524 -35.69 11.80 14.70
CA THR A 524 -35.45 12.91 15.64
C THR A 524 -35.91 14.19 14.96
N ALA A 525 -37.02 14.72 15.46
CA ALA A 525 -37.66 15.92 14.96
C ALA A 525 -36.67 17.08 14.85
N LEU A 526 -36.73 17.79 13.74
CA LEU A 526 -36.02 19.08 13.50
C LEU A 526 -36.29 20.04 14.67
N PRO A 527 -35.29 20.74 15.22
CA PRO A 527 -35.52 21.87 16.07
C PRO A 527 -36.27 22.93 15.25
N GLN A 528 -37.47 23.33 15.71
CA GLN A 528 -38.22 24.42 15.12
C GLN A 528 -37.38 25.71 15.14
N PRO A 529 -37.35 26.49 14.06
CA PRO A 529 -36.66 27.76 14.07
C PRO A 529 -37.34 28.67 15.09
N ALA A 530 -36.56 29.15 16.08
CA ALA A 530 -37.02 30.06 17.11
C ALA A 530 -37.69 31.28 16.48
N ALA A 531 -38.98 31.45 16.77
CA ALA A 531 -39.74 32.63 16.39
C ALA A 531 -39.06 33.88 16.94
N LYS A 532 -38.60 34.76 16.05
CA LYS A 532 -38.15 36.11 16.40
C LYS A 532 -39.28 36.87 17.11
N ARG A 533 -39.21 36.99 18.42
CA ARG A 533 -40.02 37.98 19.16
C ARG A 533 -39.60 39.34 18.69
N ALA A 534 -40.50 40.02 17.98
CA ALA A 534 -40.44 41.44 17.77
C ALA A 534 -40.69 42.14 19.12
N SER A 535 -39.74 42.84 19.61
CA SER A 535 -39.91 43.81 20.71
C SER A 535 -40.04 45.20 20.12
N HIS A 536 -41.14 45.83 20.52
CA HIS A 536 -41.44 47.25 20.34
C HIS A 536 -40.40 48.13 21.03
#